data_e5ebd054ecdd2354493baf8fdc62fb31
#
_entry.id   e5ebd054ecdd2354493baf8fdc62fb31
#
_cell.length_a   1.000
_cell.length_b   1.000
_cell.length_c   1.000
_cell.angle_alpha   90.00
_cell.angle_beta   90.00
_cell.angle_gamma   90.00
#
_symmetry.space_group_name_H-M   'P 1'
#
loop_
_entity.id
_entity.type
_entity.pdbx_description
1 polymer ?
#
loop_
_entity_poly.entity_id
_entity_poly.type
_entity_poly.pdbx_seq_one_letter_code
_entity_poly.pdbx_strand_id
1 'polypeptide(L)'
;MNVRLKRAKELMGYAVQLTKDEGLGTMVTRGAGFVKRRFFGKKARYLPAKKVLEAQRAEMQGRTAETCGLPTISILTPLYNTPERYLREFLDSFVDQTAPNGQLCLADASDSEHGNVEQIVREYQAKDQRIVYKKVENKGIAANTNAAEALATGE
;
A
#
# COMPACT_ATOMS: atom_id res chain seq x y z
N MET A 1 14.31 22.12 -20.62
CA MET A 1 13.75 21.27 -21.71
C MET A 1 12.67 20.39 -21.12
N ASN A 2 11.43 20.49 -21.60
CA ASN A 2 10.24 19.89 -20.97
C ASN A 2 10.33 18.34 -20.99
N VAL A 3 10.23 17.70 -19.82
CA VAL A 3 10.31 16.24 -19.62
C VAL A 3 9.35 15.48 -20.56
N ARG A 4 8.18 16.07 -20.84
CA ARG A 4 7.20 15.50 -21.78
C ARG A 4 7.72 15.44 -23.23
N LEU A 5 8.50 16.47 -23.66
CA LEU A 5 9.07 16.52 -25.01
C LEU A 5 10.20 15.50 -25.18
N LYS A 6 11.02 15.29 -24.14
CA LYS A 6 12.09 14.29 -24.13
C LYS A 6 11.50 12.88 -24.27
N ARG A 7 10.47 12.59 -23.48
CA ARG A 7 9.77 11.28 -23.51
C ARG A 7 9.06 11.01 -24.82
N ALA A 8 8.49 12.04 -25.47
CA ALA A 8 7.88 11.92 -26.79
C ALA A 8 8.91 11.60 -27.89
N LYS A 9 10.10 12.21 -27.85
CA LYS A 9 11.20 11.90 -28.77
C LYS A 9 11.73 10.48 -28.60
N GLU A 10 11.89 10.00 -27.37
CA GLU A 10 12.30 8.61 -27.06
C GLU A 10 11.29 7.60 -27.58
N LEU A 11 9.99 7.83 -27.38
CA LEU A 11 8.93 6.98 -27.92
C LEU A 11 8.88 6.96 -29.44
N MET A 12 9.14 8.11 -30.07
CA MET A 12 9.19 8.20 -31.54
C MET A 12 10.42 7.48 -32.11
N GLY A 13 11.58 7.59 -31.46
CA GLY A 13 12.79 6.83 -31.78
C GLY A 13 12.56 5.32 -31.70
N TYR A 14 11.92 4.86 -30.64
CA TYR A 14 11.56 3.45 -30.44
C TYR A 14 10.58 2.95 -31.52
N ALA A 15 9.57 3.74 -31.88
CA ALA A 15 8.62 3.40 -32.94
C ALA A 15 9.30 3.26 -34.31
N VAL A 16 10.23 4.16 -34.63
CA VAL A 16 11.03 4.10 -35.87
C VAL A 16 11.93 2.87 -35.90
N GLN A 17 12.56 2.53 -34.80
CA GLN A 17 13.39 1.31 -34.67
C GLN A 17 12.55 0.05 -34.88
N LEU A 18 11.41 -0.06 -34.21
CA LEU A 18 10.47 -1.18 -34.36
C LEU A 18 9.99 -1.35 -35.80
N THR A 19 9.76 -0.23 -36.53
CA THR A 19 9.35 -0.28 -37.92
C THR A 19 10.44 -0.84 -38.82
N LYS A 20 11.70 -0.54 -38.55
CA LYS A 20 12.86 -1.05 -39.26
C LYS A 20 13.13 -2.53 -39.00
N ASP A 21 13.02 -2.95 -37.75
CA ASP A 21 13.42 -4.29 -37.32
C ASP A 21 12.30 -5.34 -37.46
N GLU A 22 11.05 -4.97 -37.25
CA GLU A 22 9.93 -5.91 -37.14
C GLU A 22 8.76 -5.62 -38.15
N GLY A 23 8.85 -4.54 -38.93
CA GLY A 23 7.85 -4.14 -39.94
C GLY A 23 6.66 -3.35 -39.39
N LEU A 24 5.97 -2.65 -40.30
CA LEU A 24 4.86 -1.75 -40.00
C LEU A 24 3.68 -2.43 -39.27
N GLY A 25 3.38 -3.68 -39.58
CA GLY A 25 2.29 -4.44 -38.98
C GLY A 25 2.48 -4.65 -37.47
N THR A 26 3.70 -4.98 -37.05
CA THR A 26 4.05 -5.19 -35.62
C THR A 26 4.01 -3.89 -34.87
N MET A 27 4.44 -2.78 -35.49
CA MET A 27 4.34 -1.45 -34.85
C MET A 27 2.88 -1.05 -34.59
N VAL A 28 1.99 -1.27 -35.55
CA VAL A 28 0.56 -0.95 -35.41
C VAL A 28 -0.09 -1.80 -34.33
N THR A 29 0.17 -3.10 -34.26
CA THR A 29 -0.41 -4.01 -33.26
C THR A 29 0.12 -3.72 -31.86
N ARG A 30 1.42 -3.48 -31.69
CA ARG A 30 2.01 -3.09 -30.40
C ARG A 30 1.58 -1.68 -29.97
N GLY A 31 1.52 -0.73 -30.91
CA GLY A 31 1.02 0.62 -30.65
C GLY A 31 -0.45 0.62 -30.24
N ALA A 32 -1.31 -0.11 -30.93
CA ALA A 32 -2.70 -0.27 -30.56
C ALA A 32 -2.87 -0.95 -29.19
N GLY A 33 -2.04 -1.95 -28.89
CA GLY A 33 -2.00 -2.60 -27.56
C GLY A 33 -1.54 -1.67 -26.45
N PHE A 34 -0.57 -0.78 -26.72
CA PHE A 34 -0.12 0.22 -25.76
C PHE A 34 -1.20 1.28 -25.49
N VAL A 35 -1.82 1.82 -26.55
CA VAL A 35 -2.91 2.79 -26.45
C VAL A 35 -4.10 2.17 -25.72
N LYS A 36 -4.51 0.95 -26.08
CA LYS A 36 -5.58 0.22 -25.41
C LYS A 36 -5.31 0.04 -23.92
N ARG A 37 -4.08 -0.35 -23.53
CA ARG A 37 -3.69 -0.48 -22.10
C ARG A 37 -3.62 0.87 -21.39
N ARG A 38 -3.11 1.92 -22.05
CA ARG A 38 -2.93 3.24 -21.44
C ARG A 38 -4.24 4.00 -21.24
N PHE A 39 -5.18 3.88 -22.17
CA PHE A 39 -6.44 4.65 -22.17
C PHE A 39 -7.66 3.83 -21.78
N PHE A 40 -7.68 2.54 -22.07
CA PHE A 40 -8.81 1.64 -21.81
C PHE A 40 -8.45 0.47 -20.87
N GLY A 41 -7.18 0.31 -20.53
CA GLY A 41 -6.76 -0.67 -19.53
C GLY A 41 -7.36 -0.26 -18.20
N LYS A 42 -8.40 -0.97 -17.76
CA LYS A 42 -8.76 -0.93 -16.34
C LYS A 42 -7.48 -1.29 -15.59
N LYS A 43 -6.95 -0.37 -14.76
CA LYS A 43 -5.96 -0.78 -13.76
C LYS A 43 -6.62 -1.95 -13.06
N ALA A 44 -6.06 -3.13 -13.21
CA ALA A 44 -6.50 -4.28 -12.44
C ALA A 44 -6.18 -3.93 -10.99
N ARG A 45 -7.12 -3.27 -10.31
CA ARG A 45 -7.13 -3.25 -8.86
C ARG A 45 -7.42 -4.69 -8.48
N TYR A 46 -6.45 -5.32 -7.88
CA TYR A 46 -6.62 -6.63 -7.26
C TYR A 46 -7.45 -6.43 -5.98
N LEU A 47 -8.72 -6.08 -6.21
CA LEU A 47 -9.70 -6.03 -5.14
C LEU A 47 -10.58 -7.25 -5.36
N PRO A 48 -10.73 -8.12 -4.36
CA PRO A 48 -11.70 -9.19 -4.42
C PRO A 48 -13.07 -8.62 -4.79
N ALA A 49 -13.87 -9.39 -5.53
CA ALA A 49 -15.22 -8.95 -5.85
C ALA A 49 -15.96 -8.61 -4.56
N LYS A 50 -16.75 -7.55 -4.57
CA LYS A 50 -17.48 -7.05 -3.38
C LYS A 50 -18.21 -8.19 -2.63
N LYS A 51 -18.82 -9.12 -3.37
CA LYS A 51 -19.47 -10.31 -2.82
C LYS A 51 -18.52 -11.22 -2.02
N VAL A 52 -17.26 -11.35 -2.44
CA VAL A 52 -16.25 -12.15 -1.74
C VAL A 52 -15.88 -11.49 -0.42
N LEU A 53 -15.69 -10.17 -0.42
CA LEU A 53 -15.41 -9.40 0.81
C LEU A 53 -16.58 -9.47 1.79
N GLU A 54 -17.82 -9.34 1.29
CA GLU A 54 -19.02 -9.45 2.12
C GLU A 54 -19.15 -10.85 2.74
N ALA A 55 -18.89 -11.92 1.96
CA ALA A 55 -18.90 -13.29 2.47
C ALA A 55 -17.81 -13.52 3.53
N GLN A 56 -16.57 -13.03 3.29
CA GLN A 56 -15.48 -13.12 4.26
C GLN A 56 -15.80 -12.36 5.56
N ARG A 57 -16.36 -11.15 5.45
CA ARG A 57 -16.80 -10.38 6.61
C ARG A 57 -17.88 -11.11 7.41
N ALA A 58 -18.86 -11.69 6.73
CA ALA A 58 -19.92 -12.46 7.38
C ALA A 58 -19.37 -13.71 8.09
N GLU A 59 -18.43 -14.42 7.45
CA GLU A 59 -17.77 -15.59 8.04
C GLU A 59 -16.94 -15.26 9.28
N MET A 60 -16.26 -14.10 9.26
CA MET A 60 -15.39 -13.65 10.36
C MET A 60 -16.14 -12.84 11.43
N GLN A 61 -17.41 -12.52 11.18
CA GLN A 61 -18.20 -11.74 12.12
C GLN A 61 -18.34 -12.47 13.47
N GLY A 62 -17.98 -11.79 14.55
CA GLY A 62 -18.02 -12.33 15.90
C GLY A 62 -16.85 -13.25 16.27
N ARG A 63 -15.89 -13.50 15.36
CA ARG A 63 -14.65 -14.19 15.71
C ARG A 63 -13.66 -13.21 16.32
N THR A 64 -12.94 -13.69 17.36
CA THR A 64 -11.77 -12.99 17.93
C THR A 64 -10.48 -13.63 17.40
N ALA A 65 -9.33 -13.03 17.69
CA ALA A 65 -8.03 -13.64 17.38
C ALA A 65 -7.91 -15.06 17.96
N GLU A 66 -8.40 -15.28 19.17
CA GLU A 66 -8.37 -16.57 19.87
C GLU A 66 -9.30 -17.60 19.25
N THR A 67 -10.46 -17.17 18.74
CA THR A 67 -11.49 -18.08 18.19
C THR A 67 -11.35 -18.35 16.69
N CYS A 68 -10.51 -17.59 15.97
CA CYS A 68 -10.33 -17.80 14.52
C CYS A 68 -9.42 -19.00 14.21
N GLY A 69 -8.65 -19.52 15.17
CA GLY A 69 -7.73 -20.64 14.99
C GLY A 69 -6.52 -20.34 14.10
N LEU A 70 -6.27 -19.07 13.81
CA LEU A 70 -5.13 -18.60 13.02
C LEU A 70 -4.05 -17.99 13.92
N PRO A 71 -2.76 -18.11 13.56
CA PRO A 71 -1.70 -17.42 14.30
C PRO A 71 -1.90 -15.91 14.25
N THR A 72 -1.46 -15.21 15.28
CA THR A 72 -1.42 -13.74 15.27
C THR A 72 -0.30 -13.28 14.34
N ILE A 73 -0.63 -12.38 13.41
CA ILE A 73 0.32 -11.81 12.46
C ILE A 73 0.58 -10.35 12.84
N SER A 74 1.83 -10.01 13.13
CA SER A 74 2.23 -8.64 13.40
C SER A 74 2.76 -7.97 12.14
N ILE A 75 2.14 -6.86 11.73
CA ILE A 75 2.55 -6.03 10.60
C ILE A 75 3.43 -4.91 11.14
N LEU A 76 4.71 -4.93 10.80
CA LEU A 76 5.69 -3.96 11.26
C LEU A 76 5.79 -2.79 10.29
N THR A 77 5.51 -1.59 10.75
CA THR A 77 5.51 -0.40 9.89
C THR A 77 6.23 0.77 10.55
N PRO A 78 7.42 1.12 10.08
CA PRO A 78 8.05 2.36 10.46
C PRO A 78 7.38 3.53 9.74
N LEU A 79 7.08 4.61 10.47
CA LEU A 79 6.54 5.85 9.94
C LEU A 79 7.61 6.95 10.02
N TYR A 80 7.67 7.79 8.98
CA TYR A 80 8.49 8.99 8.96
C TYR A 80 7.89 10.05 8.05
N ASN A 81 7.41 11.14 8.64
CA ASN A 81 6.83 12.29 7.94
C ASN A 81 5.79 11.88 6.87
N THR A 82 5.00 10.86 7.18
CA THR A 82 4.05 10.28 6.23
C THR A 82 2.90 11.26 5.95
N PRO A 83 2.65 11.66 4.70
CA PRO A 83 1.55 12.55 4.37
C PRO A 83 0.20 11.98 4.84
N GLU A 84 -0.64 12.81 5.43
CA GLU A 84 -1.93 12.45 6.03
C GLU A 84 -2.77 11.54 5.13
N ARG A 85 -2.90 11.91 3.85
CA ARG A 85 -3.69 11.13 2.90
C ARG A 85 -3.28 9.67 2.83
N TYR A 86 -1.98 9.41 2.70
CA TYR A 86 -1.45 8.05 2.57
C TYR A 86 -1.52 7.29 3.90
N LEU A 87 -1.29 8.00 5.01
CA LEU A 87 -1.42 7.41 6.34
C LEU A 87 -2.85 6.96 6.60
N ARG A 88 -3.86 7.79 6.30
CA ARG A 88 -5.26 7.42 6.45
C ARG A 88 -5.66 6.28 5.51
N GLU A 89 -5.30 6.34 4.22
CA GLU A 89 -5.55 5.23 3.28
C GLU A 89 -4.93 3.91 3.75
N PHE A 90 -3.75 3.94 4.34
CA PHE A 90 -3.08 2.78 4.92
C PHE A 90 -3.81 2.26 6.17
N LEU A 91 -4.12 3.11 7.13
CA LEU A 91 -4.82 2.73 8.36
C LEU A 91 -6.23 2.20 8.07
N ASP A 92 -6.96 2.83 7.15
CA ASP A 92 -8.27 2.35 6.67
C ASP A 92 -8.14 0.93 6.10
N SER A 93 -7.09 0.67 5.30
CA SER A 93 -6.88 -0.65 4.71
C SER A 93 -6.63 -1.74 5.76
N PHE A 94 -6.02 -1.38 6.90
CA PHE A 94 -5.83 -2.31 8.02
C PHE A 94 -7.12 -2.55 8.80
N VAL A 95 -7.83 -1.47 9.14
CA VAL A 95 -9.11 -1.55 9.87
C VAL A 95 -10.15 -2.36 9.07
N ASP A 96 -10.12 -2.22 7.75
CA ASP A 96 -11.00 -2.95 6.82
C ASP A 96 -10.64 -4.44 6.65
N GLN A 97 -9.54 -4.93 7.23
CA GLN A 97 -9.18 -6.35 7.16
C GLN A 97 -10.25 -7.23 7.84
N THR A 98 -10.60 -8.30 7.17
CA THR A 98 -11.61 -9.25 7.66
C THR A 98 -11.07 -10.21 8.73
N ALA A 99 -9.76 -10.46 8.74
CA ALA A 99 -9.12 -11.34 9.71
C ALA A 99 -8.90 -10.61 11.05
N PRO A 100 -9.38 -11.16 12.17
CA PRO A 100 -9.27 -10.49 13.47
C PRO A 100 -7.90 -10.66 14.14
N ASN A 101 -7.06 -11.56 13.63
CA ASN A 101 -5.77 -11.97 14.19
C ASN A 101 -4.58 -11.09 13.75
N GLY A 102 -4.83 -9.97 13.06
CA GLY A 102 -3.79 -9.02 12.69
C GLY A 102 -3.47 -8.05 13.83
N GLN A 103 -2.19 -7.73 14.01
CA GLN A 103 -1.70 -6.64 14.85
C GLN A 103 -0.92 -5.66 13.98
N LEU A 104 -1.13 -4.35 14.13
CA LEU A 104 -0.38 -3.32 13.42
C LEU A 104 0.55 -2.60 14.39
N CYS A 105 1.85 -2.81 14.24
CA CYS A 105 2.89 -2.24 15.07
C CYS A 105 3.52 -1.03 14.37
N LEU A 106 3.28 0.17 14.87
CA LEU A 106 3.73 1.43 14.30
C LEU A 106 4.85 2.05 15.12
N ALA A 107 6.03 2.22 14.53
CA ALA A 107 7.12 3.00 15.11
C ALA A 107 7.25 4.33 14.36
N ASP A 108 6.82 5.41 14.98
CA ASP A 108 6.81 6.74 14.35
C ASP A 108 8.05 7.54 14.72
N ALA A 109 8.89 7.75 13.72
CA ALA A 109 10.12 8.54 13.79
C ALA A 109 9.97 9.94 13.18
N SER A 110 8.73 10.41 12.94
CA SER A 110 8.46 11.73 12.36
C SER A 110 8.99 12.85 13.26
N ASP A 111 9.44 13.94 12.65
CA ASP A 111 9.91 15.12 13.35
C ASP A 111 8.76 15.94 13.98
N SER A 112 9.12 17.02 14.69
CA SER A 112 8.14 17.87 15.38
C SER A 112 7.23 18.67 14.45
N GLU A 113 7.65 18.89 13.19
CA GLU A 113 6.82 19.60 12.20
C GLU A 113 5.70 18.70 11.66
N HIS A 114 5.84 17.38 11.80
CA HIS A 114 4.88 16.38 11.35
C HIS A 114 4.12 15.71 12.52
N GLY A 115 3.80 16.47 13.56
CA GLY A 115 3.04 15.99 14.73
C GLY A 115 1.64 15.48 14.43
N ASN A 116 1.09 15.81 13.26
CA ASN A 116 -0.17 15.29 12.76
C ASN A 116 -0.15 13.76 12.55
N VAL A 117 1.01 13.14 12.33
CA VAL A 117 1.15 11.68 12.17
C VAL A 117 0.71 10.98 13.45
N GLU A 118 1.23 11.41 14.61
CA GLU A 118 0.81 10.85 15.90
C GLU A 118 -0.68 11.05 16.14
N GLN A 119 -1.20 12.26 15.93
CA GLN A 119 -2.62 12.55 16.12
C GLN A 119 -3.51 11.61 15.33
N ILE A 120 -3.21 11.42 14.04
CA ILE A 120 -3.97 10.53 13.15
C ILE A 120 -3.92 9.09 13.66
N VAL A 121 -2.74 8.59 14.02
CA VAL A 121 -2.61 7.22 14.54
C VAL A 121 -3.41 7.03 15.82
N ARG A 122 -3.41 8.02 16.73
CA ARG A 122 -4.20 7.97 17.97
C ARG A 122 -5.71 7.93 17.71
N GLU A 123 -6.19 8.64 16.68
CA GLU A 123 -7.59 8.56 16.23
C GLU A 123 -8.00 7.13 15.84
N TYR A 124 -7.09 6.39 15.17
CA TYR A 124 -7.33 5.01 14.76
C TYR A 124 -7.15 4.00 15.88
N GLN A 125 -6.19 4.21 16.78
CA GLN A 125 -6.05 3.38 17.98
C GLN A 125 -7.30 3.40 18.86
N ALA A 126 -7.98 4.53 18.95
CA ALA A 126 -9.23 4.65 19.70
C ALA A 126 -10.38 3.82 19.08
N LYS A 127 -10.30 3.48 17.80
CA LYS A 127 -11.30 2.70 17.05
C LYS A 127 -10.94 1.23 16.95
N ASP A 128 -9.64 0.89 16.92
CA ASP A 128 -9.15 -0.47 16.71
C ASP A 128 -7.96 -0.77 17.62
N GLN A 129 -8.18 -1.62 18.61
CA GLN A 129 -7.17 -2.01 19.61
C GLN A 129 -6.03 -2.85 19.04
N ARG A 130 -6.15 -3.34 17.80
CA ARG A 130 -5.09 -4.08 17.11
C ARG A 130 -3.94 -3.18 16.66
N ILE A 131 -4.12 -1.86 16.72
CA ILE A 131 -3.10 -0.87 16.35
C ILE A 131 -2.28 -0.51 17.57
N VAL A 132 -0.99 -0.84 17.56
CA VAL A 132 -0.01 -0.52 18.60
C VAL A 132 0.94 0.55 18.07
N TYR A 133 1.17 1.60 18.85
CA TYR A 133 1.96 2.75 18.41
C TYR A 133 3.03 3.13 19.43
N LYS A 134 4.20 3.49 18.93
CA LYS A 134 5.29 4.06 19.71
C LYS A 134 5.99 5.19 18.96
N LYS A 135 6.16 6.32 19.61
CA LYS A 135 7.03 7.39 19.11
C LYS A 135 8.49 7.01 19.37
N VAL A 136 9.35 7.16 18.37
CA VAL A 136 10.78 6.81 18.46
C VAL A 136 11.65 7.92 17.87
N GLU A 137 12.92 7.93 18.21
CA GLU A 137 13.91 8.77 17.55
C GLU A 137 14.26 8.19 16.19
N ASN A 138 14.42 9.05 15.16
CA ASN A 138 14.79 8.60 13.84
C ASN A 138 16.25 8.11 13.79
N LYS A 139 16.43 6.81 13.65
CA LYS A 139 17.74 6.13 13.52
C LYS A 139 17.88 5.36 12.19
N GLY A 140 17.07 5.75 11.20
CA GLY A 140 17.01 5.12 9.90
C GLY A 140 16.03 3.93 9.85
N ILE A 141 15.70 3.50 8.62
CA ILE A 141 14.61 2.56 8.38
C ILE A 141 14.79 1.22 9.12
N ALA A 142 16.00 0.68 9.17
CA ALA A 142 16.26 -0.61 9.83
C ALA A 142 16.00 -0.51 11.35
N ALA A 143 16.56 0.51 12.02
CA ALA A 143 16.37 0.70 13.45
C ALA A 143 14.92 1.01 13.81
N ASN A 144 14.24 1.80 12.98
CA ASN A 144 12.82 2.12 13.19
C ASN A 144 11.93 0.88 12.96
N THR A 145 12.29 0.00 12.02
CA THR A 145 11.58 -1.29 11.83
C THR A 145 11.79 -2.21 13.03
N ASN A 146 13.00 -2.32 13.55
CA ASN A 146 13.27 -3.10 14.76
C ASN A 146 12.52 -2.53 15.99
N ALA A 147 12.32 -1.20 16.03
CA ALA A 147 11.51 -0.59 17.06
C ALA A 147 10.00 -0.94 16.93
N ALA A 148 9.50 -1.16 15.72
CA ALA A 148 8.16 -1.68 15.49
C ALA A 148 8.08 -3.18 15.85
N GLU A 149 9.13 -3.97 15.56
CA GLU A 149 9.22 -5.38 15.92
C GLU A 149 9.12 -5.57 17.44
N ALA A 150 9.76 -4.70 18.22
CA ALA A 150 9.69 -4.75 19.69
C ALA A 150 8.27 -4.57 20.27
N LEU A 151 7.29 -4.19 19.44
CA LEU A 151 5.86 -4.09 19.80
C LEU A 151 5.09 -5.34 19.39
N ALA A 152 5.68 -6.22 18.57
CA ALA A 152 5.01 -7.37 18.04
C ALA A 152 4.74 -8.43 19.12
N THR A 153 3.56 -9.03 19.05
CA THR A 153 3.14 -10.14 19.90
C THR A 153 2.83 -11.41 19.10
N GLY A 154 2.81 -11.29 17.78
CA GLY A 154 2.59 -12.38 16.84
C GLY A 154 3.83 -12.76 16.06
N GLU A 155 3.68 -13.69 15.14
CA GLU A 155 4.71 -14.12 14.20
C GLU A 155 4.88 -13.14 13.03
#